data_d39026dd1a99f51d2b6aaa31e53d2e10
#
_entry.id   d39026dd1a99f51d2b6aaa31e53d2e10
#
_cell.length_a   1.000
_cell.length_b   1.000
_cell.length_c   1.000
_cell.angle_alpha   90.00
_cell.angle_beta   90.00
_cell.angle_gamma   90.00
#
_symmetry.space_group_name_H-M   'P 1'
#
loop_
_entity.id
_entity.type
_entity.pdbx_description
1 polymer ?
#
loop_
_entity_poly.entity_id
_entity_poly.type
_entity_poly.pdbx_seq_one_letter_code
_entity_poly.pdbx_strand_id
1 'polypeptide(L)'
;MDLKRFTALALLSLASASALSTEPDAGERKFIRKGMGEGEVVLKIGKPDHEAFHRAVRGHPEEKSWTYFPHARDPQTLTILRFHSGRVAEIERKIAR
;
A
#
# COMPACT_ATOMS: atom_id res chain seq x y z
N MET A 1 4.73 -16.32 52.99
CA MET A 1 4.72 -16.16 52.43
C MET A 1 4.70 -15.94 51.42
N ASP A 2 4.73 -15.78 51.06
CA ASP A 2 4.80 -15.52 50.25
C ASP A 2 4.45 -15.35 49.20
N LEU A 3 4.24 -15.10 49.02
CA LEU A 3 3.90 -14.94 48.21
C LEU A 3 3.96 -14.42 47.34
N LYS A 4 4.06 -14.16 47.09
CA LYS A 4 4.15 -13.69 46.39
C LYS A 4 4.38 -13.62 45.41
N ARG A 5 4.47 -13.62 45.13
CA ARG A 5 4.73 -13.59 44.31
C ARG A 5 4.37 -13.57 43.29
N PHE A 6 4.18 -13.28 42.92
CA PHE A 6 3.91 -13.25 41.93
C PHE A 6 3.64 -12.90 41.08
N THR A 7 3.55 -12.65 40.77
CA THR A 7 3.28 -12.30 40.11
C THR A 7 3.38 -11.87 39.20
N ALA A 8 3.61 -11.43 38.64
CA ALA A 8 3.66 -10.95 37.80
C ALA A 8 3.75 -10.94 36.70
N LEU A 9 3.60 -10.74 36.36
CA LEU A 9 3.64 -10.71 35.51
C LEU A 9 3.38 -10.57 34.50
N ALA A 10 3.39 -10.34 34.10
CA ALA A 10 3.04 -10.35 33.15
C ALA A 10 2.83 -9.57 32.25
N LEU A 11 2.68 -9.18 32.01
CA LEU A 11 2.43 -8.49 31.35
C LEU A 11 2.82 -8.14 30.35
N LEU A 12 3.04 -7.93 30.03
CA LEU A 12 3.38 -7.47 29.22
C LEU A 12 3.29 -7.59 28.03
N SER A 13 3.25 -7.60 27.66
CA SER A 13 3.15 -7.82 26.68
C SER A 13 2.68 -7.31 25.72
N LEU A 14 2.45 -7.16 25.57
CA LEU A 14 1.82 -6.79 24.89
C LEU A 14 1.77 -5.93 23.90
N ALA A 15 1.56 -5.39 23.97
CA ALA A 15 1.49 -4.19 23.32
C ALA A 15 2.30 -4.05 22.11
N SER A 16 3.30 -4.66 22.09
CA SER A 16 4.19 -4.59 20.97
C SER A 16 3.51 -4.90 19.67
N ALA A 17 2.43 -5.60 19.73
CA ALA A 17 1.74 -5.96 18.50
C ALA A 17 1.31 -4.73 17.73
N SER A 18 0.91 -3.69 18.40
CA SER A 18 0.42 -2.53 17.70
C SER A 18 1.52 -1.84 16.92
N ALA A 19 2.74 -1.96 17.38
CA ALA A 19 3.85 -1.30 16.71
C ALA A 19 4.10 -1.86 15.33
N LEU A 20 3.60 -3.06 15.07
CA LEU A 20 3.82 -3.69 13.78
C LEU A 20 2.75 -3.35 12.77
N SER A 21 1.74 -2.64 13.20
CA SER A 21 0.68 -2.26 12.31
C SER A 21 1.19 -1.27 11.29
N THR A 22 0.90 -1.51 10.03
CA THR A 22 1.33 -0.65 8.95
C THR A 22 0.11 -0.13 8.25
N GLU A 23 -0.07 1.17 8.28
CA GLU A 23 -1.17 1.77 7.58
C GLU A 23 -0.70 2.37 6.28
N PRO A 24 -1.55 2.33 5.26
CA PRO A 24 -1.21 2.94 3.99
C PRO A 24 -0.89 4.42 4.17
N ASP A 25 0.09 4.90 3.44
CA ASP A 25 0.54 6.28 3.56
C ASP A 25 0.71 6.88 2.17
N ALA A 26 -0.07 7.90 1.87
CA ALA A 26 0.03 8.57 0.58
C ALA A 26 1.42 9.15 0.34
N GLY A 27 2.15 9.45 1.40
CA GLY A 27 3.50 9.96 1.27
C GLY A 27 4.47 8.93 0.71
N GLU A 28 4.07 7.65 0.69
CA GLU A 28 4.92 6.58 0.18
C GLU A 28 4.74 6.34 -1.32
N ARG A 29 3.87 7.11 -1.98
CA ARG A 29 3.62 6.89 -3.41
C ARG A 29 4.86 7.01 -4.26
N LYS A 30 5.79 7.86 -3.87
CA LYS A 30 7.02 8.06 -4.63
C LYS A 30 7.98 6.89 -4.52
N PHE A 31 7.70 5.95 -3.64
CA PHE A 31 8.57 4.79 -3.44
C PHE A 31 8.04 3.52 -4.09
N ILE A 32 6.95 3.63 -4.83
CA ILE A 32 6.44 2.49 -5.58
C ILE A 32 7.41 2.19 -6.70
N ARG A 33 7.65 0.91 -6.95
CA ARG A 33 8.63 0.47 -7.94
C ARG A 33 8.02 -0.52 -8.92
N LYS A 34 8.62 -0.60 -10.07
CA LYS A 34 8.24 -1.61 -11.05
C LYS A 34 8.48 -2.99 -10.47
N GLY A 35 7.59 -3.91 -10.80
CA GLY A 35 7.68 -5.26 -10.30
C GLY A 35 6.89 -5.52 -9.04
N MET A 36 6.45 -4.47 -8.37
CA MET A 36 5.64 -4.65 -7.15
C MET A 36 4.29 -5.26 -7.51
N GLY A 37 3.81 -6.17 -6.67
CA GLY A 37 2.49 -6.75 -6.86
C GLY A 37 1.41 -5.82 -6.38
N GLU A 38 0.19 -6.09 -6.81
CA GLU A 38 -0.95 -5.26 -6.43
C GLU A 38 -1.14 -5.21 -4.91
N GLY A 39 -1.04 -6.36 -4.26
CA GLY A 39 -1.21 -6.41 -2.81
C GLY A 39 -0.16 -5.59 -2.09
N GLU A 40 1.05 -5.62 -2.59
CA GLU A 40 2.13 -4.86 -1.99
C GLU A 40 1.88 -3.36 -2.11
N VAL A 41 1.37 -2.94 -3.25
CA VAL A 41 1.03 -1.53 -3.46
C VAL A 41 -0.08 -1.11 -2.50
N VAL A 42 -1.11 -1.94 -2.36
CA VAL A 42 -2.21 -1.61 -1.47
C VAL A 42 -1.75 -1.50 -0.03
N LEU A 43 -0.86 -2.38 0.39
CA LEU A 43 -0.33 -2.31 1.75
C LEU A 43 0.45 -1.03 1.98
N LYS A 44 1.13 -0.55 0.96
CA LYS A 44 2.00 0.61 1.09
C LYS A 44 1.24 1.92 0.98
N ILE A 45 0.39 2.05 -0.01
CA ILE A 45 -0.27 3.33 -0.29
C ILE A 45 -1.79 3.25 -0.36
N GLY A 46 -2.36 2.08 -0.11
CA GLY A 46 -3.80 1.94 -0.09
C GLY A 46 -4.40 1.66 -1.45
N LYS A 47 -5.71 1.56 -1.48
CA LYS A 47 -6.42 1.30 -2.72
C LYS A 47 -6.43 2.54 -3.60
N PRO A 48 -6.49 2.34 -4.93
CA PRO A 48 -6.52 3.48 -5.83
C PRO A 48 -7.84 4.22 -5.76
N ASP A 49 -7.81 5.47 -6.17
CA ASP A 49 -9.02 6.27 -6.29
C ASP A 49 -9.80 5.87 -7.53
N HIS A 50 -9.09 5.36 -8.53
CA HIS A 50 -9.73 4.93 -9.78
C HIS A 50 -8.94 3.77 -10.38
N GLU A 51 -9.67 2.80 -10.90
CA GLU A 51 -9.08 1.65 -11.57
C GLU A 51 -9.68 1.53 -12.97
N ALA A 52 -8.85 1.36 -13.96
CA ALA A 52 -9.30 1.18 -15.33
C ALA A 52 -8.65 -0.06 -15.92
N PHE A 53 -9.46 -0.91 -16.55
CA PHE A 53 -8.96 -2.11 -17.20
C PHE A 53 -8.75 -1.81 -18.68
N HIS A 54 -7.55 -2.07 -19.16
CA HIS A 54 -7.20 -1.82 -20.54
C HIS A 54 -7.23 -3.10 -21.37
N ARG A 55 -6.97 -4.23 -20.74
CA ARG A 55 -7.04 -5.52 -21.39
C ARG A 55 -7.35 -6.59 -20.36
N ALA A 56 -8.44 -7.29 -20.56
CA ALA A 56 -8.84 -8.40 -19.70
C ALA A 56 -9.44 -9.48 -20.60
N VAL A 57 -8.64 -9.94 -21.57
CA VAL A 57 -9.06 -10.92 -22.55
C VAL A 57 -8.49 -12.26 -22.18
N ARG A 58 -9.33 -13.30 -22.27
CA ARG A 58 -8.89 -14.65 -21.95
C ARG A 58 -7.67 -15.01 -22.79
N GLY A 59 -6.67 -15.59 -22.15
CA GLY A 59 -5.47 -16.01 -22.83
C GLY A 59 -4.43 -14.92 -22.99
N HIS A 60 -4.71 -13.72 -22.53
CA HIS A 60 -3.76 -12.61 -22.59
C HIS A 60 -3.52 -12.07 -21.19
N PRO A 61 -2.33 -11.53 -20.93
CA PRO A 61 -2.07 -10.91 -19.63
C PRO A 61 -3.03 -9.76 -19.38
N GLU A 62 -3.48 -9.64 -18.15
CA GLU A 62 -4.33 -8.54 -17.77
C GLU A 62 -3.53 -7.25 -17.73
N GLU A 63 -4.10 -6.18 -18.24
CA GLU A 63 -3.49 -4.87 -18.18
C GLU A 63 -4.49 -3.89 -17.61
N LYS A 64 -4.06 -3.14 -16.62
CA LYS A 64 -4.92 -2.16 -15.99
C LYS A 64 -4.09 -1.03 -15.42
N SER A 65 -4.75 0.05 -15.05
CA SER A 65 -4.06 1.16 -14.39
C SER A 65 -4.80 1.54 -13.14
N TRP A 66 -4.05 1.99 -12.15
CA TRP A 66 -4.57 2.55 -10.92
C TRP A 66 -4.17 4.00 -10.87
N THR A 67 -5.12 4.86 -10.55
CA THR A 67 -4.89 6.29 -10.46
C THR A 67 -5.09 6.72 -9.03
N TYR A 68 -4.10 7.45 -8.51
CA TYR A 68 -4.16 8.02 -7.17
C TYR A 68 -4.19 9.54 -7.31
N PHE A 69 -5.28 10.14 -6.81
CA PHE A 69 -5.44 11.59 -6.88
C PHE A 69 -4.56 12.28 -5.84
N PRO A 70 -4.32 13.57 -6.00
CA PRO A 70 -3.53 14.32 -5.03
C PRO A 70 -4.09 14.15 -3.62
N HIS A 71 -3.20 14.13 -2.66
CA HIS A 71 -3.53 13.94 -1.26
C HIS A 71 -2.75 14.95 -0.44
N ALA A 72 -3.20 15.25 0.78
CA ALA A 72 -2.49 16.20 1.63
C ALA A 72 -1.05 15.77 1.85
N ARG A 73 -0.79 14.46 1.88
CA ARG A 73 0.56 13.93 2.08
C ARG A 73 1.32 13.74 0.76
N ASP A 74 0.66 14.00 -0.36
CA ASP A 74 1.28 13.91 -1.68
C ASP A 74 0.58 14.97 -2.54
N PRO A 75 0.73 16.25 -2.18
CA PRO A 75 -0.07 17.31 -2.79
C PRO A 75 0.26 17.54 -4.26
N GLN A 76 -0.77 17.95 -4.99
CA GLN A 76 -0.62 18.36 -6.38
C GLN A 76 0.01 17.32 -7.29
N THR A 77 -0.02 16.06 -6.88
CA THR A 77 0.61 15.01 -7.67
C THR A 77 -0.41 13.93 -7.99
N LEU A 78 -0.51 13.64 -9.28
CA LEU A 78 -1.34 12.55 -9.77
C LEU A 78 -0.41 11.36 -10.04
N THR A 79 -0.72 10.23 -9.46
CA THR A 79 0.11 9.03 -9.62
C THR A 79 -0.69 7.98 -10.37
N ILE A 80 -0.12 7.48 -11.47
CA ILE A 80 -0.75 6.45 -12.27
C ILE A 80 0.19 5.26 -12.32
N LEU A 81 -0.33 4.12 -11.91
CA LEU A 81 0.42 2.86 -11.94
C LEU A 81 -0.21 1.97 -13.00
N ARG A 82 0.59 1.50 -13.93
CA ARG A 82 0.12 0.57 -14.93
C ARG A 82 0.58 -0.82 -14.53
N PHE A 83 -0.37 -1.73 -14.51
CA PHE A 83 -0.10 -3.12 -14.12
C PHE A 83 -0.17 -4.02 -15.33
N HIS A 84 0.74 -4.97 -15.36
CA HIS A 84 0.75 -6.02 -16.37
C HIS A 84 0.89 -7.33 -15.61
N SER A 85 -0.10 -8.20 -15.77
CA SER A 85 -0.13 -9.48 -15.07
C SER A 85 0.02 -9.33 -13.55
N GLY A 86 -0.63 -8.32 -12.99
CA GLY A 86 -0.65 -8.13 -11.55
C GLY A 86 0.57 -7.46 -10.96
N ARG A 87 1.49 -6.98 -11.78
CA ARG A 87 2.69 -6.30 -11.30
C ARG A 87 2.84 -4.94 -11.95
N VAL A 88 3.41 -4.01 -11.19
CA VAL A 88 3.63 -2.66 -11.70
C VAL A 88 4.60 -2.71 -12.86
N ALA A 89 4.16 -2.24 -14.02
CA ALA A 89 4.98 -2.19 -15.23
C ALA A 89 5.46 -0.78 -15.52
N GLU A 90 4.65 0.23 -15.20
CA GLU A 90 5.01 1.62 -15.42
C GLU A 90 4.47 2.48 -14.31
N ILE A 91 5.19 3.53 -14.02
CA ILE A 91 4.80 4.49 -12.99
C ILE A 91 4.88 5.88 -13.60
N GLU A 92 3.80 6.62 -13.48
CA GLU A 92 3.76 7.99 -13.97
C GLU A 92 3.31 8.89 -12.83
N ARG A 93 4.07 9.94 -12.58
CA ARG A 93 3.69 10.92 -11.57
C ARG A 93 3.80 12.28 -12.23
N LYS A 94 2.70 13.02 -12.19
CA LYS A 94 2.68 14.32 -12.83
C LYS A 94 1.89 15.30 -11.97
N ILE A 95 2.20 16.56 -12.17
CA ILE A 95 1.56 17.61 -11.41
C ILE A 95 0.13 17.78 -11.91
N ALA A 96 -0.81 17.72 -10.96
CA ALA A 96 -2.23 17.92 -11.25
C ALA A 96 -2.58 19.34 -10.84
N ARG A 97 -3.07 20.10 -11.77
CA ARG A 97 -3.44 21.48 -11.50
C ARG A 97 -4.90 21.74 -11.76
#